data_73555d8ff7ad1b0c1fd04f8cfa3ef814
#
_entry.id   73555d8ff7ad1b0c1fd04f8cfa3ef814
#
_cell.length_a   1.000
_cell.length_b   1.000
_cell.length_c   1.000
_cell.angle_alpha   90.00
_cell.angle_beta   90.00
_cell.angle_gamma   90.00
#
_symmetry.space_group_name_H-M   'P 1'
#
loop_
_entity.id
_entity.type
_entity.pdbx_description
1 polymer ?
#
loop_
_entity_poly.entity_id
_entity_poly.type
_entity_poly.pdbx_seq_one_letter_code
_entity_poly.pdbx_strand_id
1 'polypeptide(L)'
;MKKTESKVSLFIALIAIIIFASVPLWHFDLNANRPQTQVVKKKKPKKKKKVVHKVTWGYPFKRLYEKKIKFKSGQKFGETDIIRRYYPTKSYFHDGYDFGFSEVGHSTVYAVHAGTVHKVKYAPGLGLYVWVISDDGYVEIYQEGFLSITDIYVKKGQKIKLGQKIGRLTGSHIHLGITKTDKKYIDKHGVPCRYYWKDNGTWLNPMKIIEDDIAK
;
A
#
# COMPACT_ATOMS: atom_id res chain seq x y z
N MET A 1 13.61 -35.97 -41.56
CA MET A 1 14.36 -37.09 -40.95
C MET A 1 15.50 -36.51 -40.13
N LYS A 2 15.45 -36.63 -38.80
CA LYS A 2 16.48 -36.99 -37.83
C LYS A 2 15.92 -36.69 -36.43
N LYS A 3 15.56 -37.76 -35.75
CA LYS A 3 15.29 -37.81 -34.31
C LYS A 3 16.60 -37.66 -33.57
N THR A 4 16.63 -36.92 -32.49
CA THR A 4 17.67 -37.01 -31.44
C THR A 4 16.98 -37.17 -30.10
N GLU A 5 17.21 -38.37 -29.52
CA GLU A 5 16.72 -38.76 -28.20
C GLU A 5 17.59 -38.14 -27.11
N SER A 6 16.93 -37.65 -26.06
CA SER A 6 17.57 -37.14 -24.85
C SER A 6 17.64 -38.24 -23.78
N LYS A 7 18.85 -38.50 -23.30
CA LYS A 7 19.17 -39.49 -22.27
C LYS A 7 18.79 -38.94 -20.87
N VAL A 8 17.93 -39.69 -20.19
CA VAL A 8 17.63 -39.49 -18.76
C VAL A 8 18.70 -40.24 -17.96
N SER A 9 19.42 -39.51 -17.11
CA SER A 9 20.42 -40.08 -16.19
C SER A 9 19.80 -40.25 -14.82
N LEU A 10 19.67 -41.53 -14.41
CA LEU A 10 19.11 -41.94 -13.11
C LEU A 10 20.26 -42.08 -12.12
N PHE A 11 20.36 -41.20 -11.10
CA PHE A 11 21.27 -41.36 -9.97
C PHE A 11 20.55 -42.05 -8.82
N ILE A 12 20.92 -43.33 -8.57
CA ILE A 12 20.52 -44.07 -7.38
C ILE A 12 21.60 -43.90 -6.32
N ALA A 13 21.25 -43.27 -5.21
CA ALA A 13 22.11 -43.19 -4.01
C ALA A 13 21.76 -44.32 -3.04
N LEU A 14 22.71 -45.25 -2.85
CA LEU A 14 22.65 -46.31 -1.84
C LEU A 14 22.98 -45.69 -0.47
N ILE A 15 22.07 -45.78 0.49
CA ILE A 15 22.34 -45.48 1.90
C ILE A 15 22.58 -46.81 2.64
N ALA A 16 23.82 -47.01 3.10
CA ALA A 16 24.19 -48.14 3.96
C ALA A 16 23.83 -47.82 5.42
N ILE A 17 22.95 -48.60 6.01
CA ILE A 17 22.61 -48.54 7.41
C ILE A 17 23.59 -49.46 8.19
N ILE A 18 24.44 -48.87 9.03
CA ILE A 18 25.29 -49.60 9.98
C ILE A 18 24.55 -49.58 11.31
N ILE A 19 24.09 -50.77 11.72
CA ILE A 19 23.50 -51.01 13.03
C ILE A 19 24.63 -51.44 13.98
N PHE A 20 24.99 -50.56 14.94
CA PHE A 20 25.82 -50.96 16.09
C PHE A 20 24.91 -51.31 17.25
N ALA A 21 24.89 -52.58 17.58
CA ALA A 21 24.29 -53.06 18.85
C ALA A 21 25.32 -52.84 19.99
N SER A 22 25.08 -51.91 20.88
CA SER A 22 25.85 -51.73 22.11
C SER A 22 25.04 -52.27 23.31
N VAL A 23 25.60 -53.27 23.95
CA VAL A 23 25.10 -53.88 25.17
C VAL A 23 25.28 -52.89 26.35
N PRO A 24 24.29 -52.66 27.22
CA PRO A 24 24.50 -51.78 28.36
C PRO A 24 25.19 -52.51 29.52
N LEU A 25 26.37 -52.07 29.92
CA LEU A 25 27.01 -52.41 31.19
C LEU A 25 26.26 -51.70 32.34
N TRP A 26 25.68 -52.52 33.22
CA TRP A 26 25.07 -52.06 34.46
C TRP A 26 26.18 -51.67 35.46
N HIS A 27 26.39 -50.39 35.65
CA HIS A 27 27.14 -49.87 36.77
C HIS A 27 26.18 -49.56 37.93
N PHE A 28 26.31 -50.30 39.01
CA PHE A 28 25.65 -49.99 40.28
C PHE A 28 26.40 -48.83 40.96
N ASP A 29 25.75 -47.67 41.02
CA ASP A 29 26.26 -46.50 41.71
C ASP A 29 25.68 -46.45 43.13
N LEU A 30 26.56 -46.72 44.17
CA LEU A 30 26.22 -46.83 45.58
C LEU A 30 26.11 -45.45 46.30
N ASN A 31 25.79 -44.36 45.59
CA ASN A 31 25.67 -43.04 46.19
C ASN A 31 24.28 -42.39 46.03
N ALA A 32 23.23 -43.15 46.22
CA ALA A 32 21.87 -42.65 46.19
C ALA A 32 21.42 -42.22 47.61
N ASN A 33 21.89 -41.09 48.12
CA ASN A 33 21.17 -40.32 49.16
C ASN A 33 21.89 -38.98 49.46
N ARG A 34 21.82 -38.04 48.50
CA ARG A 34 21.96 -36.61 48.83
C ARG A 34 20.71 -35.88 48.35
N PRO A 35 20.00 -35.13 49.20
CA PRO A 35 18.91 -34.27 48.71
C PRO A 35 19.47 -33.18 47.84
N GLN A 36 19.16 -33.24 46.52
CA GLN A 36 19.49 -32.20 45.60
C GLN A 36 18.58 -30.99 45.86
N THR A 37 19.15 -29.93 46.37
CA THR A 37 18.49 -28.62 46.45
C THR A 37 18.26 -28.16 45.03
N GLN A 38 17.01 -28.25 44.55
CA GLN A 38 16.64 -27.72 43.22
C GLN A 38 16.80 -26.20 43.22
N VAL A 39 17.89 -25.73 42.60
CA VAL A 39 18.04 -24.30 42.27
C VAL A 39 17.02 -23.97 41.21
N VAL A 40 15.87 -23.44 41.60
CA VAL A 40 14.87 -22.88 40.69
C VAL A 40 15.48 -21.68 39.97
N LYS A 41 16.02 -21.90 38.78
CA LYS A 41 16.47 -20.82 37.91
C LYS A 41 15.27 -19.96 37.53
N LYS A 42 15.09 -18.82 38.23
CA LYS A 42 14.11 -17.79 37.85
C LYS A 42 14.33 -17.41 36.41
N LYS A 43 13.44 -17.82 35.51
CA LYS A 43 13.44 -17.38 34.09
C LYS A 43 13.32 -15.87 34.06
N LYS A 44 14.35 -15.17 33.57
CA LYS A 44 14.29 -13.73 33.34
C LYS A 44 13.07 -13.40 32.47
N PRO A 45 12.25 -12.40 32.82
CA PRO A 45 11.09 -12.04 32.02
C PRO A 45 11.54 -11.68 30.62
N LYS A 46 10.98 -12.37 29.60
CA LYS A 46 11.21 -12.03 28.18
C LYS A 46 10.71 -10.61 27.96
N LYS A 47 11.59 -9.65 27.68
CA LYS A 47 11.22 -8.30 27.25
C LYS A 47 10.29 -8.44 26.04
N LYS A 48 9.02 -8.02 26.20
CA LYS A 48 8.07 -7.93 25.08
C LYS A 48 8.70 -7.02 24.03
N LYS A 49 8.98 -7.52 22.83
CA LYS A 49 9.42 -6.69 21.71
C LYS A 49 8.29 -5.69 21.44
N LYS A 50 8.61 -4.40 21.55
CA LYS A 50 7.69 -3.33 21.16
C LYS A 50 7.39 -3.52 19.67
N VAL A 51 6.14 -3.78 19.31
CA VAL A 51 5.72 -3.87 17.92
C VAL A 51 5.80 -2.44 17.39
N VAL A 52 6.75 -2.19 16.51
CA VAL A 52 6.86 -0.90 15.83
C VAL A 52 5.83 -0.89 14.72
N HIS A 53 4.91 0.09 14.73
CA HIS A 53 3.95 0.27 13.65
C HIS A 53 4.71 0.53 12.35
N LYS A 54 4.37 -0.22 11.29
CA LYS A 54 4.91 0.00 9.96
C LYS A 54 3.95 0.90 9.21
N VAL A 55 4.37 2.12 8.93
CA VAL A 55 3.60 3.09 8.13
C VAL A 55 3.27 2.50 6.76
N THR A 56 2.00 2.53 6.38
CA THR A 56 1.47 2.01 5.11
C THR A 56 0.90 3.11 4.22
N TRP A 57 0.63 4.30 4.76
CA TRP A 57 0.18 5.49 4.06
C TRP A 57 1.18 6.63 4.18
N GLY A 58 1.26 7.49 3.16
CA GLY A 58 2.16 8.65 3.17
C GLY A 58 1.67 9.77 2.27
N TYR A 59 2.29 10.94 2.40
CA TYR A 59 1.91 12.10 1.61
C TYR A 59 2.31 11.96 0.14
N PRO A 60 1.48 12.51 -0.79
CA PRO A 60 1.80 12.51 -2.22
C PRO A 60 2.94 13.45 -2.60
N PHE A 61 3.36 14.35 -1.71
CA PHE A 61 4.44 15.30 -1.92
C PHE A 61 5.37 15.38 -0.72
N LYS A 62 6.69 15.36 -0.94
CA LYS A 62 7.70 15.43 0.13
C LYS A 62 7.57 16.70 0.97
N ARG A 63 7.21 17.82 0.35
CA ARG A 63 7.06 19.11 1.03
C ARG A 63 6.06 19.07 2.20
N LEU A 64 5.09 18.15 2.18
CA LEU A 64 4.11 17.97 3.25
C LEU A 64 4.71 17.38 4.53
N TYR A 65 5.84 16.66 4.42
CA TYR A 65 6.59 16.18 5.59
C TYR A 65 7.43 17.29 6.26
N GLU A 66 7.78 18.31 5.48
CA GLU A 66 8.74 19.33 5.90
C GLU A 66 8.05 20.60 6.43
N LYS A 67 6.83 20.90 5.93
CA LYS A 67 6.14 22.17 6.18
C LYS A 67 4.67 21.97 6.49
N LYS A 68 4.19 22.69 7.51
CA LYS A 68 2.75 22.84 7.75
C LYS A 68 2.17 23.79 6.69
N ILE A 69 1.41 23.24 5.74
CA ILE A 69 0.78 23.97 4.65
C ILE A 69 -0.66 24.35 5.04
N LYS A 70 -1.06 25.59 4.72
CA LYS A 70 -2.45 26.03 4.87
C LYS A 70 -3.17 25.85 3.54
N PHE A 71 -4.19 25.00 3.53
CA PHE A 71 -5.04 24.78 2.37
C PHE A 71 -6.34 25.58 2.48
N LYS A 72 -6.84 26.06 1.34
CA LYS A 72 -8.13 26.74 1.23
C LYS A 72 -9.28 25.75 1.40
N SER A 73 -10.48 26.26 1.75
CA SER A 73 -11.68 25.44 1.93
C SER A 73 -11.95 24.55 0.71
N GLY A 74 -11.97 25.13 -0.50
CA GLY A 74 -12.22 24.41 -1.75
C GLY A 74 -11.23 23.29 -2.10
N GLN A 75 -10.06 23.25 -1.46
CA GLN A 75 -9.04 22.20 -1.66
C GLN A 75 -9.24 20.99 -0.74
N LYS A 76 -10.00 21.16 0.34
CA LYS A 76 -10.20 20.13 1.36
C LYS A 76 -11.28 19.13 0.94
N PHE A 77 -11.16 17.91 1.49
CA PHE A 77 -12.19 16.90 1.37
C PHE A 77 -13.48 17.30 2.12
N GLY A 78 -14.63 16.91 1.56
CA GLY A 78 -15.94 17.11 2.18
C GLY A 78 -16.68 18.31 1.64
N GLU A 79 -17.65 18.83 2.41
CA GLU A 79 -18.41 20.00 2.03
C GLU A 79 -17.50 21.25 2.00
N THR A 80 -17.60 22.00 0.92
CA THR A 80 -16.81 23.21 0.65
C THR A 80 -17.70 24.38 0.24
N ASP A 81 -17.12 25.55 0.12
CA ASP A 81 -17.77 26.78 -0.39
C ASP A 81 -17.78 26.85 -1.95
N ILE A 82 -17.22 25.86 -2.63
CA ILE A 82 -17.12 25.81 -4.10
C ILE A 82 -18.21 24.90 -4.67
N ILE A 83 -19.10 25.46 -5.52
CA ILE A 83 -20.07 24.65 -6.26
C ILE A 83 -19.35 23.83 -7.33
N ARG A 84 -19.55 22.50 -7.27
CA ARG A 84 -19.08 21.55 -8.27
C ARG A 84 -20.27 21.01 -9.05
N ARG A 85 -20.09 20.93 -10.39
CA ARG A 85 -21.11 20.36 -11.27
C ARG A 85 -20.78 18.91 -11.57
N TYR A 86 -21.57 18.03 -10.95
CA TYR A 86 -21.56 16.61 -11.27
C TYR A 86 -22.90 16.22 -11.90
N TYR A 87 -22.90 15.24 -12.77
CA TYR A 87 -24.15 14.67 -13.26
C TYR A 87 -24.80 13.86 -12.13
N PRO A 88 -26.07 14.06 -11.87
CA PRO A 88 -27.05 14.95 -12.51
C PRO A 88 -27.23 16.31 -11.83
N THR A 89 -26.49 16.64 -10.81
CA THR A 89 -26.73 17.81 -9.97
C THR A 89 -25.49 18.67 -9.73
N LYS A 90 -25.70 19.86 -9.17
CA LYS A 90 -24.64 20.69 -8.58
C LYS A 90 -24.36 20.22 -7.14
N SER A 91 -23.13 20.27 -6.71
CA SER A 91 -22.70 19.86 -5.37
C SER A 91 -21.60 20.78 -4.85
N TYR A 92 -21.54 20.96 -3.54
CA TYR A 92 -20.39 21.56 -2.85
C TYR A 92 -19.42 20.49 -2.32
N PHE A 93 -19.80 19.24 -2.39
CA PHE A 93 -18.98 18.12 -1.93
C PHE A 93 -17.74 17.93 -2.79
N HIS A 94 -16.57 17.84 -2.14
CA HIS A 94 -15.28 17.54 -2.73
C HIS A 94 -14.84 16.14 -2.35
N ASP A 95 -14.77 15.25 -3.32
CA ASP A 95 -14.52 13.81 -3.16
C ASP A 95 -13.04 13.45 -3.02
N GLY A 96 -12.16 14.45 -2.86
CA GLY A 96 -10.72 14.28 -2.68
C GLY A 96 -10.07 15.46 -1.99
N TYR A 97 -8.77 15.59 -2.20
CA TYR A 97 -7.96 16.67 -1.66
C TYR A 97 -7.08 17.26 -2.76
N ASP A 98 -7.15 18.60 -2.96
CA ASP A 98 -6.42 19.28 -4.01
C ASP A 98 -5.10 19.85 -3.50
N PHE A 99 -4.00 19.36 -4.04
CA PHE A 99 -2.65 19.83 -3.75
C PHE A 99 -2.20 20.78 -4.87
N GLY A 100 -2.36 22.07 -4.67
CA GLY A 100 -2.03 23.10 -5.63
C GLY A 100 -0.52 23.27 -5.83
N PHE A 101 -0.12 23.66 -7.06
CA PHE A 101 1.30 23.91 -7.32
C PHE A 101 1.86 25.08 -6.49
N SER A 102 1.03 26.05 -6.09
CA SER A 102 1.42 27.15 -5.22
C SER A 102 1.86 26.67 -3.82
N GLU A 103 1.29 25.56 -3.35
CA GLU A 103 1.59 24.95 -2.05
C GLU A 103 2.75 23.94 -2.13
N VAL A 104 2.71 23.06 -3.15
CA VAL A 104 3.65 21.94 -3.26
C VAL A 104 4.67 22.08 -4.38
N GLY A 105 4.52 23.08 -5.29
CA GLY A 105 5.38 23.30 -6.45
C GLY A 105 5.15 22.31 -7.58
N HIS A 106 5.78 22.53 -8.73
CA HIS A 106 5.85 21.55 -9.82
C HIS A 106 6.79 20.41 -9.45
N SER A 107 6.36 19.57 -8.50
CA SER A 107 7.18 18.54 -7.87
C SER A 107 6.72 17.13 -8.21
N THR A 108 7.51 16.15 -7.85
CA THR A 108 7.18 14.74 -8.04
C THR A 108 5.97 14.35 -7.18
N VAL A 109 5.01 13.68 -7.81
CA VAL A 109 3.88 13.03 -7.17
C VAL A 109 4.28 11.61 -6.78
N TYR A 110 4.05 11.24 -5.53
CA TYR A 110 4.37 9.93 -4.98
C TYR A 110 3.12 9.12 -4.67
N ALA A 111 3.22 7.80 -4.75
CA ALA A 111 2.17 6.89 -4.31
C ALA A 111 1.91 7.05 -2.80
N VAL A 112 0.67 7.31 -2.44
CA VAL A 112 0.25 7.46 -1.03
C VAL A 112 0.10 6.11 -0.34
N HIS A 113 -0.03 5.03 -1.10
CA HIS A 113 -0.17 3.66 -0.62
C HIS A 113 0.42 2.68 -1.64
N ALA A 114 0.59 1.42 -1.25
CA ALA A 114 1.05 0.38 -2.17
C ALA A 114 -0.13 -0.24 -2.92
N GLY A 115 0.06 -0.59 -4.21
CA GLY A 115 -1.00 -1.19 -4.99
C GLY A 115 -0.57 -1.55 -6.42
N THR A 116 -1.55 -1.77 -7.28
CA THR A 116 -1.34 -2.02 -8.71
C THR A 116 -2.03 -0.93 -9.53
N VAL A 117 -1.30 -0.34 -10.46
CA VAL A 117 -1.86 0.67 -11.38
C VAL A 117 -2.94 0.02 -12.24
N HIS A 118 -4.18 0.45 -12.06
CA HIS A 118 -5.33 -0.10 -12.75
C HIS A 118 -5.65 0.63 -14.06
N LYS A 119 -5.56 1.97 -14.05
CA LYS A 119 -5.78 2.82 -15.21
C LYS A 119 -4.73 3.92 -15.30
N VAL A 120 -4.32 4.23 -16.53
CA VAL A 120 -3.65 5.46 -16.93
C VAL A 120 -4.39 5.92 -18.18
N LYS A 121 -5.19 6.98 -18.09
CA LYS A 121 -6.08 7.44 -19.18
C LYS A 121 -6.32 8.94 -19.11
N TYR A 122 -6.95 9.47 -20.13
CA TYR A 122 -7.52 10.81 -20.19
C TYR A 122 -9.06 10.72 -20.16
N ALA A 123 -9.70 11.65 -19.47
CA ALA A 123 -11.13 11.89 -19.56
C ALA A 123 -11.44 13.40 -19.47
N PRO A 124 -12.46 13.89 -20.20
CA PRO A 124 -12.92 15.27 -20.05
C PRO A 124 -13.29 15.57 -18.59
N GLY A 125 -12.84 16.73 -18.09
CA GLY A 125 -13.09 17.14 -16.71
C GLY A 125 -12.12 16.55 -15.67
N LEU A 126 -11.43 15.43 -15.96
CA LEU A 126 -10.44 14.81 -15.07
C LEU A 126 -8.99 15.02 -15.59
N GLY A 127 -8.84 15.38 -16.86
CA GLY A 127 -7.54 15.42 -17.50
C GLY A 127 -6.92 14.02 -17.61
N LEU A 128 -5.59 13.96 -17.59
CA LEU A 128 -4.85 12.72 -17.46
C LEU A 128 -4.92 12.25 -15.99
N TYR A 129 -5.19 10.96 -15.80
CA TYR A 129 -5.34 10.38 -14.46
C TYR A 129 -4.69 9.01 -14.32
N VAL A 130 -4.33 8.71 -13.09
CA VAL A 130 -3.81 7.40 -12.64
C VAL A 130 -4.73 6.87 -11.54
N TRP A 131 -5.21 5.65 -11.71
CA TRP A 131 -5.92 4.90 -10.66
C TRP A 131 -5.07 3.74 -10.21
N VAL A 132 -4.91 3.60 -8.90
CA VAL A 132 -4.22 2.51 -8.23
C VAL A 132 -5.22 1.74 -7.40
N ILE A 133 -5.15 0.42 -7.42
CA ILE A 133 -5.94 -0.46 -6.55
C ILE A 133 -4.97 -1.19 -5.64
N SER A 134 -5.16 -1.06 -4.34
CA SER A 134 -4.38 -1.74 -3.32
C SER A 134 -4.90 -3.15 -3.02
N ASP A 135 -4.04 -4.00 -2.45
CA ASP A 135 -4.42 -5.37 -2.11
C ASP A 135 -5.46 -5.43 -0.96
N ASP A 136 -5.54 -4.39 -0.12
CA ASP A 136 -6.53 -4.22 0.95
C ASP A 136 -7.80 -3.47 0.50
N GLY A 137 -7.96 -3.25 -0.81
CA GLY A 137 -9.19 -2.82 -1.44
C GLY A 137 -9.42 -1.32 -1.51
N TYR A 138 -8.39 -0.50 -1.28
CA TYR A 138 -8.48 0.94 -1.56
C TYR A 138 -8.24 1.23 -3.04
N VAL A 139 -8.83 2.33 -3.50
CA VAL A 139 -8.59 2.90 -4.82
C VAL A 139 -8.13 4.32 -4.63
N GLU A 140 -6.88 4.58 -5.00
CA GLU A 140 -6.30 5.91 -5.02
C GLU A 140 -6.40 6.50 -6.43
N ILE A 141 -6.85 7.73 -6.52
CA ILE A 141 -7.09 8.45 -7.76
C ILE A 141 -6.24 9.71 -7.77
N TYR A 142 -5.35 9.80 -8.75
CA TYR A 142 -4.50 10.97 -9.00
C TYR A 142 -4.91 11.58 -10.32
N GLN A 143 -5.47 12.79 -10.32
CA GLN A 143 -6.02 13.43 -11.51
C GLN A 143 -5.79 14.94 -11.54
N GLU A 144 -6.09 15.58 -12.68
CA GLU A 144 -6.13 17.05 -12.90
C GLU A 144 -4.77 17.76 -12.88
N GLY A 145 -3.68 17.05 -12.61
CA GLY A 145 -2.37 17.66 -12.45
C GLY A 145 -1.32 17.24 -13.47
N PHE A 146 -1.63 16.34 -14.42
CA PHE A 146 -0.73 15.90 -15.47
C PHE A 146 -1.14 16.52 -16.80
N LEU A 147 -0.32 17.40 -17.37
CA LEU A 147 -0.62 18.04 -18.65
C LEU A 147 -0.23 17.16 -19.84
N SER A 148 0.75 16.27 -19.67
CA SER A 148 1.22 15.35 -20.70
C SER A 148 1.30 13.93 -20.17
N ILE A 149 1.15 12.93 -21.05
CA ILE A 149 1.36 11.52 -20.72
C ILE A 149 2.80 11.25 -20.25
N THR A 150 3.75 12.06 -20.65
CA THR A 150 5.16 11.99 -20.23
C THR A 150 5.36 12.45 -18.78
N ASP A 151 4.38 13.13 -18.18
CA ASP A 151 4.38 13.52 -16.78
C ASP A 151 4.02 12.34 -15.86
N ILE A 152 3.51 11.25 -16.43
CA ILE A 152 3.14 10.03 -15.70
C ILE A 152 4.23 8.99 -15.89
N TYR A 153 4.81 8.49 -14.76
CA TYR A 153 5.97 7.60 -14.74
C TYR A 153 5.62 6.14 -14.56
N VAL A 154 4.33 5.84 -14.42
CA VAL A 154 3.83 4.49 -14.21
C VAL A 154 2.91 4.05 -15.34
N LYS A 155 2.74 2.74 -15.52
CA LYS A 155 1.89 2.16 -16.56
C LYS A 155 0.87 1.17 -15.97
N LYS A 156 -0.24 0.96 -16.68
CA LYS A 156 -1.25 -0.04 -16.30
C LYS A 156 -0.61 -1.41 -16.03
N GLY A 157 -1.03 -2.05 -14.94
CA GLY A 157 -0.53 -3.35 -14.48
C GLY A 157 0.75 -3.28 -13.64
N GLN A 158 1.39 -2.12 -13.52
CA GLN A 158 2.58 -1.96 -12.70
C GLN A 158 2.24 -2.02 -11.22
N LYS A 159 2.93 -2.89 -10.45
CA LYS A 159 2.92 -2.85 -8.99
C LYS A 159 3.75 -1.68 -8.50
N ILE A 160 3.22 -0.93 -7.57
CA ILE A 160 3.89 0.22 -6.95
C ILE A 160 3.93 0.07 -5.43
N LYS A 161 4.92 0.70 -4.82
CA LYS A 161 5.10 0.73 -3.37
C LYS A 161 4.74 2.12 -2.85
N LEU A 162 4.39 2.22 -1.56
CA LEU A 162 4.30 3.49 -0.86
C LEU A 162 5.55 4.35 -1.14
N GLY A 163 5.36 5.62 -1.47
CA GLY A 163 6.43 6.57 -1.79
C GLY A 163 7.12 6.36 -3.15
N GLN A 164 6.64 5.45 -4.00
CA GLN A 164 7.12 5.34 -5.37
C GLN A 164 6.67 6.54 -6.20
N LYS A 165 7.52 7.03 -7.10
CA LYS A 165 7.18 8.11 -8.04
C LYS A 165 6.07 7.65 -8.99
N ILE A 166 4.97 8.39 -9.02
CA ILE A 166 3.84 8.19 -9.95
C ILE A 166 3.97 9.10 -11.15
N GLY A 167 4.38 10.34 -10.94
CA GLY A 167 4.48 11.35 -11.98
C GLY A 167 5.03 12.67 -11.45
N ARG A 168 4.75 13.74 -12.19
CA ARG A 168 5.11 15.12 -11.85
C ARG A 168 3.88 16.02 -11.98
N LEU A 169 3.62 16.84 -10.99
CA LEU A 169 2.63 17.90 -11.08
C LEU A 169 3.13 18.96 -12.05
N THR A 170 2.45 19.10 -13.17
CA THR A 170 2.74 20.10 -14.23
C THR A 170 1.56 21.03 -14.45
N GLY A 171 0.35 20.63 -14.07
CA GLY A 171 -0.86 21.43 -14.04
C GLY A 171 -1.00 22.30 -12.79
N SER A 172 -2.21 22.78 -12.53
CA SER A 172 -2.51 23.67 -11.40
C SER A 172 -2.52 22.97 -10.05
N HIS A 173 -2.94 21.72 -10.00
CA HIS A 173 -3.04 20.91 -8.78
C HIS A 173 -3.14 19.42 -9.10
N ILE A 174 -2.86 18.58 -8.12
CA ILE A 174 -3.26 17.17 -8.11
C ILE A 174 -4.48 17.02 -7.20
N HIS A 175 -5.57 16.52 -7.76
CA HIS A 175 -6.67 15.99 -7.00
C HIS A 175 -6.35 14.55 -6.59
N LEU A 176 -6.32 14.28 -5.29
CA LEU A 176 -6.16 12.94 -4.71
C LEU A 176 -7.50 12.49 -4.12
N GLY A 177 -8.15 11.53 -4.76
CA GLY A 177 -9.33 10.86 -4.23
C GLY A 177 -8.96 9.49 -3.65
N ILE A 178 -9.60 9.10 -2.55
CA ILE A 178 -9.49 7.76 -1.97
C ILE A 178 -10.89 7.20 -1.74
N THR A 179 -11.13 6.00 -2.25
CA THR A 179 -12.37 5.26 -2.00
C THR A 179 -12.06 3.79 -1.73
N LYS A 180 -13.04 3.06 -1.22
CA LYS A 180 -12.94 1.63 -1.01
C LYS A 180 -14.01 0.95 -1.84
N THR A 181 -13.61 0.34 -2.97
CA THR A 181 -14.51 -0.34 -3.88
C THR A 181 -13.81 -1.53 -4.54
N ASP A 182 -14.57 -2.45 -5.09
CA ASP A 182 -13.96 -3.58 -5.77
C ASP A 182 -13.63 -3.28 -7.24
N LYS A 183 -12.65 -4.01 -7.75
CA LYS A 183 -12.20 -3.92 -9.14
C LYS A 183 -13.32 -4.24 -10.13
N LYS A 184 -14.23 -5.18 -9.81
CA LYS A 184 -15.33 -5.58 -10.70
C LYS A 184 -16.31 -4.43 -10.93
N TYR A 185 -16.58 -3.64 -9.86
CA TYR A 185 -17.41 -2.45 -9.99
C TYR A 185 -16.77 -1.43 -10.94
N ILE A 186 -15.48 -1.14 -10.78
CA ILE A 186 -14.74 -0.21 -11.64
C ILE A 186 -14.74 -0.67 -13.10
N ASP A 187 -14.47 -1.97 -13.34
CA ASP A 187 -14.41 -2.52 -14.69
C ASP A 187 -15.78 -2.47 -15.38
N LYS A 188 -16.85 -2.72 -14.62
CA LYS A 188 -18.23 -2.72 -15.15
C LYS A 188 -18.75 -1.31 -15.43
N HIS A 189 -18.49 -0.35 -14.55
CA HIS A 189 -19.13 0.96 -14.57
C HIS A 189 -18.21 2.09 -15.05
N GLY A 190 -16.90 1.87 -15.14
CA GLY A 190 -15.95 2.87 -15.58
C GLY A 190 -15.63 3.98 -14.58
N VAL A 191 -16.28 3.97 -13.42
CA VAL A 191 -16.15 4.95 -12.33
C VAL A 191 -15.71 4.26 -11.04
N PRO A 192 -15.00 4.95 -10.12
CA PRO A 192 -14.44 4.33 -8.93
C PRO A 192 -15.48 3.93 -7.89
N CYS A 193 -16.64 4.62 -7.87
CA CYS A 193 -17.72 4.33 -6.95
C CYS A 193 -19.05 4.83 -7.48
N ARG A 194 -20.14 4.39 -6.83
CA ARG A 194 -21.49 4.86 -7.10
C ARG A 194 -21.72 6.20 -6.38
N TYR A 195 -22.41 7.13 -7.04
CA TYR A 195 -22.73 8.45 -6.48
C TYR A 195 -21.51 9.24 -6.03
N TYR A 196 -20.47 9.26 -6.86
CA TYR A 196 -19.18 9.93 -6.58
C TYR A 196 -19.31 11.45 -6.30
N TRP A 197 -20.48 12.04 -6.54
CA TRP A 197 -20.77 13.46 -6.31
C TRP A 197 -21.47 13.73 -4.97
N LYS A 198 -21.65 12.73 -4.11
CA LYS A 198 -22.35 12.85 -2.83
C LYS A 198 -21.46 12.43 -1.68
N ASP A 199 -21.57 13.15 -0.58
CA ASP A 199 -21.04 12.67 0.70
C ASP A 199 -21.97 11.57 1.26
N ASN A 200 -21.66 10.34 0.93
CA ASN A 200 -22.41 9.16 1.34
C ASN A 200 -21.53 8.09 2.02
N GLY A 201 -20.32 8.51 2.46
CA GLY A 201 -19.33 7.64 3.08
C GLY A 201 -18.55 6.74 2.11
N THR A 202 -18.80 6.83 0.79
CA THR A 202 -18.04 6.04 -0.20
C THR A 202 -16.63 6.62 -0.41
N TRP A 203 -16.52 7.95 -0.46
CA TRP A 203 -15.24 8.65 -0.49
C TRP A 203 -14.69 8.82 0.92
N LEU A 204 -13.39 8.74 1.04
CA LEU A 204 -12.66 8.81 2.30
C LEU A 204 -11.74 10.02 2.28
N ASN A 205 -11.61 10.69 3.43
CA ASN A 205 -10.73 11.86 3.55
C ASN A 205 -9.26 11.44 3.43
N PRO A 206 -8.55 11.81 2.35
CA PRO A 206 -7.17 11.39 2.11
C PRO A 206 -6.21 11.83 3.21
N MET A 207 -6.33 13.09 3.65
CA MET A 207 -5.43 13.62 4.68
C MET A 207 -5.62 12.91 6.01
N LYS A 208 -6.89 12.65 6.39
CA LYS A 208 -7.16 11.93 7.64
C LYS A 208 -6.56 10.52 7.64
N ILE A 209 -6.69 9.77 6.54
CA ILE A 209 -6.12 8.43 6.42
C ILE A 209 -4.60 8.46 6.56
N ILE A 210 -3.94 9.39 5.85
CA ILE A 210 -2.49 9.52 5.85
C ILE A 210 -1.97 9.95 7.24
N GLU A 211 -2.58 10.98 7.82
CA GLU A 211 -2.16 11.54 9.12
C GLU A 211 -2.39 10.55 10.27
N ASP A 212 -3.52 9.86 10.28
CA ASP A 212 -3.83 8.82 11.28
C ASP A 212 -2.85 7.64 11.22
N ASP A 213 -2.33 7.28 10.04
CA ASP A 213 -1.37 6.19 9.91
C ASP A 213 0.06 6.61 10.28
N ILE A 214 0.46 7.83 9.95
CA ILE A 214 1.78 8.38 10.31
C ILE A 214 1.89 8.62 11.83
N ALA A 215 0.77 8.93 12.52
CA ALA A 215 0.75 9.25 13.95
C ALA A 215 0.78 8.02 14.88
N LYS A 216 0.65 6.79 14.37
CA LYS A 216 0.70 5.53 15.15
C LYS A 216 2.13 5.15 15.51
#